data_351f991019c240117474838c88c5c1d5
#
_entry.id   351f991019c240117474838c88c5c1d5
#
_cell.length_a   1.000
_cell.length_b   1.000
_cell.length_c   1.000
_cell.angle_alpha   90.00
_cell.angle_beta   90.00
_cell.angle_gamma   90.00
#
_symmetry.space_group_name_H-M   'P 1'
#
loop_
_entity.id
_entity.type
_entity.pdbx_description
1 polymer ?
#
loop_
_entity_poly.entity_id
_entity_poly.type
_entity_poly.pdbx_seq_one_letter_code
_entity_poly.pdbx_strand_id
1 'polypeptide(L)'
;YWISCGAQRIVADPGTITGSIGVYGGHFNTSGFYENKLGVTFGRMDRGFNASIYGELEDWTDEQRAVIDRMLDRIYDDFVERVAAARNMAPEAVDAIGRGRVFTGVQAWENGLVDVVGGFDEALMEAKKLADIDLASGVQLVEYPRILPWWQRMAKNRSGDSAAVLKRLEALEEWLATGTITTPGVVWMPPIQIE
;
A
#
# COMPACT_ATOMS: atom_id res chain seq x y z
N TYR A 1 -0.39 9.43 -2.50
CA TYR A 1 -1.43 10.46 -2.43
C TYR A 1 -2.83 9.84 -2.28
N TRP A 2 -3.09 8.71 -2.91
CA TRP A 2 -4.37 7.99 -2.82
C TRP A 2 -4.88 7.80 -1.37
N ILE A 3 -3.98 7.41 -0.46
CA ILE A 3 -4.33 7.19 0.95
C ILE A 3 -4.50 8.52 1.69
N SER A 4 -3.62 9.48 1.41
CA SER A 4 -3.57 10.74 2.16
C SER A 4 -4.60 11.78 1.72
N CYS A 5 -5.13 11.71 0.49
CA CYS A 5 -6.05 12.72 -0.03
C CYS A 5 -7.33 12.88 0.83
N GLY A 6 -7.77 11.82 1.52
CA GLY A 6 -8.94 11.85 2.41
C GLY A 6 -8.68 12.44 3.81
N ALA A 7 -7.46 12.86 4.13
CA ALA A 7 -7.16 13.51 5.40
C ALA A 7 -7.76 14.92 5.46
N GLN A 8 -8.18 15.37 6.65
CA GLN A 8 -8.71 16.72 6.85
C GLN A 8 -7.64 17.80 6.57
N ARG A 9 -6.37 17.49 6.84
CA ARG A 9 -5.21 18.34 6.54
C ARG A 9 -4.06 17.50 6.03
N ILE A 10 -3.43 17.99 4.99
CA ILE A 10 -2.23 17.41 4.40
C ILE A 10 -1.11 18.42 4.54
N VAL A 11 -0.05 18.02 5.23
CA VAL A 11 1.16 18.84 5.41
C VAL A 11 2.29 18.19 4.64
N ALA A 12 3.04 18.96 3.89
CA ALA A 12 4.19 18.46 3.13
C ALA A 12 5.37 19.42 3.24
N ASP A 13 6.56 18.85 3.45
CA ASP A 13 7.81 19.63 3.38
C ASP A 13 7.98 20.22 1.96
N PRO A 14 8.60 21.40 1.80
CA PRO A 14 8.80 22.03 0.50
C PRO A 14 9.37 21.12 -0.58
N GLY A 15 10.28 20.22 -0.23
CA GLY A 15 10.95 19.28 -1.13
C GLY A 15 10.27 17.91 -1.26
N THR A 16 9.21 17.64 -0.52
CA THR A 16 8.48 16.37 -0.58
C THR A 16 7.94 16.11 -1.99
N ILE A 17 8.23 14.94 -2.54
CA ILE A 17 7.62 14.51 -3.80
C ILE A 17 6.24 13.91 -3.52
N THR A 18 5.20 14.47 -4.14
CA THR A 18 3.81 14.06 -3.97
C THR A 18 3.00 14.18 -5.26
N GLY A 19 1.69 13.98 -5.20
CA GLY A 19 0.84 13.93 -6.38
C GLY A 19 0.84 12.53 -6.97
N SER A 20 1.47 12.34 -8.12
CA SER A 20 1.49 11.07 -8.88
C SER A 20 0.07 10.50 -9.06
N ILE A 21 -0.90 11.38 -9.32
CA ILE A 21 -2.30 11.01 -9.58
C ILE A 21 -2.34 10.40 -10.97
N GLY A 22 -2.17 9.08 -11.00
CA GLY A 22 -2.06 8.31 -12.22
C GLY A 22 -1.89 6.84 -11.91
N VAL A 23 -1.97 6.04 -12.96
CA VAL A 23 -1.76 4.60 -12.92
C VAL A 23 -0.93 4.20 -14.13
N TYR A 24 -0.11 3.21 -13.98
CA TYR A 24 0.56 2.56 -15.10
C TYR A 24 0.57 1.05 -14.88
N GLY A 25 0.54 0.32 -15.96
CA GLY A 25 0.70 -1.12 -15.98
C GLY A 25 1.65 -1.52 -17.10
N GLY A 26 2.31 -2.63 -16.92
CA GLY A 26 3.26 -3.16 -17.90
C GLY A 26 3.30 -4.69 -17.86
N HIS A 27 3.90 -5.25 -18.88
CA HIS A 27 4.12 -6.67 -19.04
C HIS A 27 5.56 -6.92 -19.51
N PHE A 28 6.17 -7.94 -18.96
CA PHE A 28 7.50 -8.39 -19.38
C PHE A 28 7.36 -9.80 -19.95
N ASN A 29 7.89 -10.01 -21.15
CA ASN A 29 8.01 -11.33 -21.73
C ASN A 29 9.46 -11.81 -21.56
N THR A 30 9.66 -12.83 -20.74
CA THR A 30 10.99 -13.39 -20.43
C THR A 30 11.27 -14.70 -21.18
N SER A 31 10.33 -15.19 -22.00
CA SER A 31 10.48 -16.47 -22.72
C SER A 31 11.78 -16.55 -23.54
N GLY A 32 12.07 -15.49 -24.30
CA GLY A 32 13.27 -15.44 -25.13
C GLY A 32 14.59 -15.50 -24.34
N PHE A 33 14.60 -15.01 -23.09
CA PHE A 33 15.76 -15.17 -22.21
C PHE A 33 15.93 -16.64 -21.80
N TYR A 34 14.86 -17.29 -21.37
CA TYR A 34 14.92 -18.70 -20.97
C TYR A 34 15.30 -19.60 -22.13
N GLU A 35 14.68 -19.44 -23.30
CA GLU A 35 14.97 -20.26 -24.49
C GLU A 35 16.39 -20.03 -25.03
N ASN A 36 16.75 -18.77 -25.27
CA ASN A 36 17.98 -18.45 -25.99
C ASN A 36 19.24 -18.42 -25.11
N LYS A 37 19.10 -18.20 -23.80
CA LYS A 37 20.23 -18.10 -22.87
C LYS A 37 20.39 -19.33 -21.98
N LEU A 38 19.29 -19.94 -21.60
CA LEU A 38 19.31 -21.06 -20.63
C LEU A 38 18.92 -22.40 -21.28
N GLY A 39 18.40 -22.41 -22.52
CA GLY A 39 17.93 -23.62 -23.19
C GLY A 39 16.71 -24.26 -22.49
N VAL A 40 15.94 -23.47 -21.74
CA VAL A 40 14.79 -23.93 -20.99
C VAL A 40 13.52 -23.58 -21.75
N THR A 41 12.67 -24.57 -21.97
CA THR A 41 11.33 -24.40 -22.55
C THR A 41 10.27 -24.72 -21.51
N PHE A 42 9.12 -24.04 -21.58
CA PHE A 42 8.02 -24.19 -20.64
C PHE A 42 6.82 -24.84 -21.34
N GLY A 43 6.31 -25.94 -20.77
CA GLY A 43 5.00 -26.46 -21.13
C GLY A 43 3.93 -25.73 -20.32
N ARG A 44 2.86 -25.26 -20.97
CA ARG A 44 1.79 -24.50 -20.32
C ARG A 44 0.46 -25.26 -20.40
N MET A 45 -0.28 -25.22 -19.30
CA MET A 45 -1.65 -25.73 -19.22
C MET A 45 -2.54 -24.68 -18.57
N ASP A 46 -3.25 -23.92 -19.39
CA ASP A 46 -4.15 -22.87 -18.92
C ASP A 46 -5.61 -23.27 -19.05
N ARG A 47 -6.42 -22.80 -18.13
CA ARG A 47 -7.86 -22.92 -18.21
C ARG A 47 -8.50 -21.55 -17.99
N GLY A 48 -9.13 -21.04 -19.04
CA GLY A 48 -9.75 -19.72 -19.06
C GLY A 48 -8.98 -18.72 -19.91
N PHE A 49 -9.72 -17.80 -20.52
CA PHE A 49 -9.24 -16.85 -21.51
C PHE A 49 -8.12 -15.91 -20.99
N ASN A 50 -8.23 -15.48 -19.74
CA ASN A 50 -7.27 -14.58 -19.14
C ASN A 50 -6.32 -15.26 -18.14
N ALA A 51 -6.19 -16.60 -18.18
CA ALA A 51 -5.38 -17.35 -17.21
C ALA A 51 -3.91 -16.91 -17.20
N SER A 52 -3.39 -16.46 -18.36
CA SER A 52 -2.01 -16.02 -18.54
C SER A 52 -1.79 -14.51 -18.46
N ILE A 53 -2.81 -13.72 -18.17
CA ILE A 53 -2.72 -12.25 -18.26
C ILE A 53 -1.61 -11.62 -17.38
N TYR A 54 -1.24 -12.31 -16.30
CA TYR A 54 -0.11 -11.94 -15.43
C TYR A 54 1.10 -12.85 -15.60
N GLY A 55 1.11 -13.70 -16.62
CA GLY A 55 2.25 -14.58 -16.92
C GLY A 55 3.39 -13.79 -17.58
N GLU A 56 4.62 -14.30 -17.50
CA GLU A 56 5.82 -13.65 -18.04
C GLU A 56 6.41 -14.36 -19.27
N LEU A 57 5.68 -15.35 -19.82
CA LEU A 57 6.21 -16.22 -20.88
C LEU A 57 5.63 -15.93 -22.27
N GLU A 58 4.64 -15.08 -22.37
CA GLU A 58 3.98 -14.72 -23.63
C GLU A 58 3.57 -13.25 -23.60
N ASP A 59 3.51 -12.63 -24.78
CA ASP A 59 2.94 -11.30 -24.91
C ASP A 59 1.42 -11.32 -24.73
N TRP A 60 0.85 -10.23 -24.29
CA TRP A 60 -0.60 -10.09 -24.22
C TRP A 60 -1.22 -10.15 -25.63
N THR A 61 -2.30 -10.87 -25.76
CA THR A 61 -3.18 -10.72 -26.92
C THR A 61 -3.84 -9.33 -26.92
N ASP A 62 -4.39 -8.90 -28.05
CA ASP A 62 -5.08 -7.60 -28.14
C ASP A 62 -6.29 -7.56 -27.18
N GLU A 63 -6.98 -8.68 -26.99
CA GLU A 63 -8.09 -8.77 -26.06
C GLU A 63 -7.63 -8.67 -24.59
N GLN A 64 -6.52 -9.32 -24.24
CA GLN A 64 -5.93 -9.21 -22.89
C GLN A 64 -5.45 -7.80 -22.63
N ARG A 65 -4.80 -7.17 -23.61
CA ARG A 65 -4.41 -5.76 -23.55
C ARG A 65 -5.61 -4.86 -23.30
N ALA A 66 -6.70 -5.05 -24.03
CA ALA A 66 -7.92 -4.30 -23.82
C ALA A 66 -8.56 -4.50 -22.44
N VAL A 67 -8.37 -5.68 -21.80
CA VAL A 67 -8.80 -5.91 -20.41
C VAL A 67 -7.96 -5.08 -19.45
N ILE A 68 -6.64 -5.08 -19.62
CA ILE A 68 -5.71 -4.29 -18.80
C ILE A 68 -5.99 -2.80 -18.96
N ASP A 69 -6.13 -2.30 -20.18
CA ASP A 69 -6.42 -0.88 -20.46
C ASP A 69 -7.69 -0.43 -19.73
N ARG A 70 -8.79 -1.18 -19.86
CA ARG A 70 -10.04 -0.88 -19.12
C ARG A 70 -9.88 -0.93 -17.60
N MET A 71 -9.00 -1.79 -17.09
CA MET A 71 -8.71 -1.84 -15.66
C MET A 71 -7.93 -0.59 -15.21
N LEU A 72 -6.94 -0.18 -16.00
CA LEU A 72 -6.14 1.03 -15.71
C LEU A 72 -7.00 2.28 -15.80
N ASP A 73 -7.84 2.41 -16.83
CA ASP A 73 -8.78 3.54 -16.97
C ASP A 73 -9.68 3.65 -15.73
N ARG A 74 -10.29 2.54 -15.31
CA ARG A 74 -11.14 2.54 -14.11
C ARG A 74 -10.38 2.97 -12.84
N ILE A 75 -9.15 2.45 -12.64
CA ILE A 75 -8.34 2.83 -11.48
C ILE A 75 -8.00 4.32 -11.54
N TYR A 76 -7.72 4.85 -12.73
CA TYR A 76 -7.44 6.27 -12.89
C TYR A 76 -8.67 7.13 -12.60
N ASP A 77 -9.82 6.78 -13.14
CA ASP A 77 -11.08 7.47 -12.90
C ASP A 77 -11.44 7.47 -11.41
N ASP A 78 -11.35 6.30 -10.75
CA ASP A 78 -11.56 6.18 -9.30
C ASP A 78 -10.59 7.07 -8.49
N PHE A 79 -9.35 7.23 -8.96
CA PHE A 79 -8.37 8.09 -8.30
C PHE A 79 -8.74 9.57 -8.46
N VAL A 80 -9.07 9.99 -9.68
CA VAL A 80 -9.49 11.37 -9.97
C VAL A 80 -10.74 11.73 -9.16
N GLU A 81 -11.76 10.86 -9.15
CA GLU A 81 -13.00 11.09 -8.40
C GLU A 81 -12.74 11.18 -6.88
N ARG A 82 -11.89 10.31 -6.35
CA ARG A 82 -11.52 10.32 -4.94
C ARG A 82 -10.82 11.62 -4.53
N VAL A 83 -9.86 12.08 -5.34
CA VAL A 83 -9.15 13.35 -5.10
C VAL A 83 -10.10 14.52 -5.24
N ALA A 84 -10.93 14.54 -6.27
CA ALA A 84 -11.93 15.57 -6.51
C ALA A 84 -12.86 15.74 -5.30
N ALA A 85 -13.42 14.63 -4.81
CA ALA A 85 -14.29 14.64 -3.63
C ALA A 85 -13.55 15.09 -2.36
N ALA A 86 -12.33 14.59 -2.14
CA ALA A 86 -11.57 14.85 -0.93
C ALA A 86 -11.00 16.30 -0.88
N ARG A 87 -10.65 16.87 -2.03
CA ARG A 87 -10.07 18.22 -2.14
C ARG A 87 -11.08 19.29 -2.57
N ASN A 88 -12.36 18.91 -2.72
CA ASN A 88 -13.44 19.78 -3.19
C ASN A 88 -13.09 20.48 -4.52
N MET A 89 -12.55 19.69 -5.46
CA MET A 89 -12.16 20.10 -6.80
C MET A 89 -13.09 19.47 -7.84
N ALA A 90 -13.21 20.10 -9.02
CA ALA A 90 -13.85 19.44 -10.16
C ALA A 90 -12.96 18.29 -10.68
N PRO A 91 -13.54 17.14 -11.10
CA PRO A 91 -12.76 16.04 -11.67
C PRO A 91 -11.85 16.46 -12.82
N GLU A 92 -12.32 17.36 -13.68
CA GLU A 92 -11.56 17.90 -14.81
C GLU A 92 -10.34 18.72 -14.35
N ALA A 93 -10.47 19.43 -13.23
CA ALA A 93 -9.35 20.18 -12.65
C ALA A 93 -8.30 19.23 -12.06
N VAL A 94 -8.73 18.12 -11.46
CA VAL A 94 -7.83 17.07 -10.97
C VAL A 94 -7.15 16.37 -12.15
N ASP A 95 -7.87 16.03 -13.22
CA ASP A 95 -7.27 15.43 -14.43
C ASP A 95 -6.24 16.38 -15.06
N ALA A 96 -6.52 17.68 -15.09
CA ALA A 96 -5.60 18.67 -15.63
C ALA A 96 -4.23 18.69 -14.91
N ILE A 97 -4.17 18.40 -13.63
CA ILE A 97 -2.94 18.27 -12.83
C ILE A 97 -2.53 16.81 -12.58
N GLY A 98 -3.37 15.83 -12.94
CA GLY A 98 -3.16 14.40 -12.79
C GLY A 98 -2.22 13.81 -13.85
N ARG A 99 -2.61 12.67 -14.40
CA ARG A 99 -1.90 11.92 -15.46
C ARG A 99 -0.49 11.52 -15.06
N GLY A 100 -0.33 11.11 -13.79
CA GLY A 100 0.93 10.64 -13.24
C GLY A 100 1.97 11.72 -12.96
N ARG A 101 1.63 13.00 -13.07
CA ARG A 101 2.56 14.09 -12.76
C ARG A 101 2.88 14.11 -11.27
N VAL A 102 4.14 14.40 -10.98
CA VAL A 102 4.65 14.55 -9.62
C VAL A 102 4.95 16.02 -9.34
N PHE A 103 4.79 16.43 -8.10
CA PHE A 103 4.96 17.78 -7.64
C PHE A 103 5.83 17.82 -6.39
N THR A 104 6.55 18.91 -6.19
CA THR A 104 7.13 19.24 -4.88
C THR A 104 6.01 19.63 -3.91
N GLY A 105 6.28 19.64 -2.59
CA GLY A 105 5.32 20.09 -1.59
C GLY A 105 4.80 21.49 -1.86
N VAL A 106 5.67 22.41 -2.31
CA VAL A 106 5.26 23.78 -2.70
C VAL A 106 4.31 23.77 -3.90
N GLN A 107 4.68 23.06 -4.98
CA GLN A 107 3.83 22.95 -6.16
C GLN A 107 2.48 22.27 -5.87
N ALA A 108 2.49 21.26 -5.00
CA ALA A 108 1.28 20.58 -4.57
C ALA A 108 0.36 21.49 -3.75
N TRP A 109 0.94 22.38 -2.94
CA TRP A 109 0.19 23.42 -2.25
C TRP A 109 -0.42 24.44 -3.23
N GLU A 110 0.34 24.91 -4.20
CA GLU A 110 -0.13 25.81 -5.26
C GLU A 110 -1.29 25.18 -6.07
N ASN A 111 -1.24 23.88 -6.29
CA ASN A 111 -2.26 23.10 -7.00
C ASN A 111 -3.46 22.68 -6.10
N GLY A 112 -3.47 23.02 -4.81
CA GLY A 112 -4.54 22.66 -3.88
C GLY A 112 -4.53 21.20 -3.42
N LEU A 113 -3.45 20.45 -3.70
CA LEU A 113 -3.29 19.07 -3.26
C LEU A 113 -2.78 18.94 -1.82
N VAL A 114 -2.12 19.97 -1.31
CA VAL A 114 -1.58 20.07 0.04
C VAL A 114 -2.15 21.32 0.72
N ASP A 115 -2.42 21.25 2.01
CA ASP A 115 -3.02 22.35 2.79
C ASP A 115 -1.96 23.26 3.40
N VAL A 116 -0.85 22.70 3.85
CA VAL A 116 0.21 23.43 4.54
C VAL A 116 1.57 22.95 4.06
N VAL A 117 2.43 23.90 3.72
CA VAL A 117 3.85 23.62 3.47
C VAL A 117 4.60 23.70 4.79
N GLY A 118 5.20 22.58 5.22
CA GLY A 118 5.92 22.49 6.49
C GLY A 118 6.33 21.07 6.83
N GLY A 119 7.00 20.92 7.96
CA GLY A 119 7.49 19.64 8.46
C GLY A 119 6.59 19.03 9.54
N PHE A 120 7.25 18.27 10.43
CA PHE A 120 6.55 17.55 11.50
C PHE A 120 5.92 18.51 12.54
N ASP A 121 6.57 19.62 12.83
CA ASP A 121 6.07 20.60 13.81
C ASP A 121 4.79 21.27 13.31
N GLU A 122 4.72 21.62 12.02
CA GLU A 122 3.51 22.16 11.38
C GLU A 122 2.39 21.10 11.37
N ALA A 123 2.73 19.85 11.08
CA ALA A 123 1.75 18.76 11.12
C ALA A 123 1.19 18.54 12.53
N LEU A 124 2.04 18.65 13.55
CA LEU A 124 1.61 18.57 14.95
C LEU A 124 0.72 19.75 15.35
N MET A 125 1.05 20.95 14.88
CA MET A 125 0.22 22.15 15.12
C MET A 125 -1.15 22.02 14.45
N GLU A 126 -1.22 21.53 13.21
CA GLU A 126 -2.49 21.27 12.52
C GLU A 126 -3.31 20.19 13.22
N ALA A 127 -2.67 19.10 13.68
CA ALA A 127 -3.34 18.06 14.45
C ALA A 127 -3.93 18.60 15.77
N LYS A 128 -3.20 19.46 16.49
CA LYS A 128 -3.72 20.11 17.69
C LYS A 128 -4.91 21.00 17.39
N LYS A 129 -4.87 21.79 16.31
CA LYS A 129 -5.99 22.64 15.87
C LYS A 129 -7.24 21.80 15.58
N LEU A 130 -7.08 20.69 14.85
CA LEU A 130 -8.18 19.78 14.53
C LEU A 130 -8.77 19.09 15.76
N ALA A 131 -7.96 18.86 16.79
CA ALA A 131 -8.36 18.22 18.04
C ALA A 131 -8.80 19.23 19.13
N ASP A 132 -8.87 20.51 18.82
CA ASP A 132 -9.21 21.59 19.76
C ASP A 132 -8.27 21.65 20.99
N ILE A 133 -7.01 21.28 20.79
CA ILE A 133 -5.96 21.28 21.82
C ILE A 133 -5.20 22.63 21.75
N ASP A 134 -5.00 23.25 22.90
CA ASP A 134 -4.19 24.47 22.98
C ASP A 134 -2.78 24.21 22.42
N LEU A 135 -2.34 25.09 21.51
CA LEU A 135 -1.05 24.97 20.84
C LEU A 135 0.15 25.00 21.83
N ALA A 136 0.00 25.70 22.96
CA ALA A 136 1.01 25.76 24.01
C ALA A 136 1.04 24.48 24.89
N SER A 137 0.01 23.67 24.86
CA SER A 137 -0.06 22.43 25.66
C SER A 137 0.98 21.41 25.21
N GLY A 138 1.64 20.75 26.15
CA GLY A 138 2.47 19.60 25.89
C GLY A 138 1.60 18.41 25.42
N VAL A 139 2.08 17.64 24.44
CA VAL A 139 1.46 16.39 23.99
C VAL A 139 2.48 15.27 24.05
N GLN A 140 2.01 14.05 24.36
CA GLN A 140 2.84 12.87 24.31
C GLN A 140 2.76 12.25 22.93
N LEU A 141 3.89 12.14 22.25
CA LEU A 141 3.98 11.41 20.99
C LEU A 141 4.18 9.92 21.27
N VAL A 142 3.35 9.10 20.68
CA VAL A 142 3.42 7.64 20.78
C VAL A 142 3.64 7.07 19.39
N GLU A 143 4.77 6.39 19.20
CA GLU A 143 5.10 5.78 17.91
C GLU A 143 4.47 4.40 17.76
N TYR A 144 3.81 4.17 16.62
CA TYR A 144 3.26 2.88 16.22
C TYR A 144 3.72 2.51 14.79
N PRO A 145 4.05 1.22 14.51
CA PRO A 145 4.19 0.12 15.48
C PRO A 145 5.37 0.35 16.44
N ARG A 146 5.29 -0.16 17.65
CA ARG A 146 6.41 -0.07 18.60
C ARG A 146 7.67 -0.64 17.96
N ILE A 147 8.76 0.09 18.03
CA ILE A 147 10.06 -0.36 17.53
C ILE A 147 10.50 -1.55 18.39
N LEU A 148 10.43 -2.73 17.79
CA LEU A 148 10.91 -3.94 18.47
C LEU A 148 12.42 -3.83 18.67
N PRO A 149 12.97 -4.33 19.82
CA PRO A 149 14.40 -4.44 20.05
C PRO A 149 15.09 -5.16 18.89
N TRP A 150 16.35 -4.78 18.63
CA TRP A 150 17.10 -5.32 17.48
C TRP A 150 17.14 -6.86 17.40
N TRP A 151 17.17 -7.53 18.53
CA TRP A 151 17.17 -9.00 18.64
C TRP A 151 15.82 -9.62 18.21
N GLN A 152 14.69 -8.96 18.49
CA GLN A 152 13.37 -9.40 18.00
C GLN A 152 13.23 -9.13 16.50
N ARG A 153 13.83 -8.04 15.97
CA ARG A 153 13.90 -7.76 14.53
C ARG A 153 14.71 -8.82 13.79
N MET A 154 15.85 -9.25 14.35
CA MET A 154 16.66 -10.34 13.78
C MET A 154 15.94 -11.70 13.81
N ALA A 155 15.21 -11.99 14.88
CA ALA A 155 14.40 -13.20 14.97
C ALA A 155 13.25 -13.23 13.97
N LYS A 156 12.65 -12.09 13.67
CA LYS A 156 11.56 -11.96 12.69
C LYS A 156 12.05 -12.08 11.23
N ASN A 157 13.29 -11.74 10.95
CA ASN A 157 13.90 -11.83 9.61
C ASN A 157 14.49 -13.20 9.27
N ARG A 158 14.61 -14.08 10.26
CA ARG A 158 15.05 -15.45 10.04
C ARG A 158 13.82 -16.32 9.75
N SER A 159 13.61 -16.63 8.48
CA SER A 159 12.76 -17.66 7.86
C SER A 159 11.55 -18.21 8.67
N GLY A 160 10.43 -18.43 7.99
CA GLY A 160 9.09 -18.80 8.49
C GLY A 160 8.94 -19.71 9.72
N ASP A 161 9.91 -20.58 10.03
CA ASP A 161 9.86 -21.48 11.20
C ASP A 161 10.11 -20.76 12.54
N SER A 162 10.97 -19.73 12.56
CA SER A 162 11.25 -18.99 13.80
C SER A 162 10.11 -18.04 14.18
N ALA A 163 9.31 -17.55 13.23
CA ALA A 163 8.12 -16.76 13.52
C ALA A 163 7.01 -17.61 14.18
N ALA A 164 6.91 -18.89 13.80
CA ALA A 164 5.97 -19.83 14.43
C ALA A 164 6.39 -20.18 15.86
N VAL A 165 7.69 -20.30 16.13
CA VAL A 165 8.23 -20.55 17.47
C VAL A 165 8.04 -19.34 18.39
N LEU A 166 8.29 -18.11 17.88
CA LEU A 166 8.05 -16.88 18.65
C LEU A 166 6.57 -16.70 19.00
N LYS A 167 5.65 -16.93 18.06
CA LYS A 167 4.21 -16.91 18.35
C LYS A 167 3.80 -17.92 19.41
N ARG A 168 4.44 -19.11 19.43
CA ARG A 168 4.18 -20.11 20.47
C ARG A 168 4.72 -19.69 21.83
N LEU A 169 5.88 -19.03 21.88
CA LEU A 169 6.44 -18.49 23.12
C LEU A 169 5.60 -17.34 23.68
N GLU A 170 5.16 -16.42 22.82
CA GLU A 170 4.24 -15.32 23.20
C GLU A 170 2.91 -15.88 23.76
N ALA A 171 2.34 -16.87 23.08
CA ALA A 171 1.12 -17.55 23.55
C ALA A 171 1.34 -18.31 24.87
N LEU A 172 2.54 -18.84 25.10
CA LEU A 172 2.88 -19.51 26.35
C LEU A 172 3.03 -18.51 27.51
N GLU A 173 3.67 -17.35 27.26
CA GLU A 173 3.78 -16.26 28.24
C GLU A 173 2.40 -15.69 28.61
N GLU A 174 1.52 -15.52 27.62
CA GLU A 174 0.15 -15.06 27.83
C GLU A 174 -0.66 -16.08 28.64
N TRP A 175 -0.51 -17.37 28.33
CA TRP A 175 -1.14 -18.43 29.10
C TRP A 175 -0.64 -18.50 30.55
N LEU A 176 0.65 -18.35 30.77
CA LEU A 176 1.25 -18.31 32.12
C LEU A 176 0.78 -17.10 32.93
N ALA A 177 0.51 -15.98 32.27
CA ALA A 177 0.07 -14.74 32.90
C ALA A 177 -1.45 -14.68 33.17
N THR A 178 -2.26 -15.26 32.30
CA THR A 178 -3.72 -15.07 32.31
C THR A 178 -4.53 -16.37 32.44
N GLY A 179 -3.90 -17.53 32.25
CA GLY A 179 -4.57 -18.84 32.22
C GLY A 179 -5.46 -19.05 30.99
N THR A 180 -5.47 -18.12 30.03
CA THR A 180 -6.28 -18.18 28.80
C THR A 180 -5.46 -17.84 27.58
N ILE A 181 -5.66 -18.57 26.47
CA ILE A 181 -5.05 -18.25 25.16
C ILE A 181 -6.02 -17.40 24.37
N THR A 182 -5.75 -16.11 24.23
CA THR A 182 -6.53 -15.17 23.42
C THR A 182 -5.79 -14.81 22.13
N THR A 183 -5.36 -15.79 21.36
CA THR A 183 -4.77 -15.51 20.03
C THR A 183 -5.89 -15.39 19.00
N PRO A 184 -6.15 -14.17 18.42
CA PRO A 184 -7.11 -14.04 17.34
C PRO A 184 -6.57 -14.76 16.10
N GLY A 185 -7.29 -15.78 15.63
CA GLY A 185 -7.03 -16.40 14.33
C GLY A 185 -6.61 -17.87 14.31
N VAL A 186 -6.59 -18.58 15.44
CA VAL A 186 -6.49 -20.04 15.39
C VAL A 186 -7.89 -20.63 15.40
N VAL A 187 -8.45 -20.83 14.23
CA VAL A 187 -9.63 -21.69 14.05
C VAL A 187 -9.13 -23.14 14.10
N TRP A 188 -9.43 -23.81 15.20
CA TRP A 188 -9.23 -25.25 15.31
C TRP A 188 -10.25 -25.93 14.40
N MET A 189 -9.81 -26.43 13.23
CA MET A 189 -10.64 -27.35 12.44
C MET A 189 -10.40 -28.77 12.96
N PRO A 190 -11.45 -29.48 13.41
CA PRO A 190 -11.32 -30.88 13.72
C PRO A 190 -10.97 -31.67 12.44
N PRO A 191 -10.22 -32.79 12.57
CA PRO A 191 -9.88 -33.58 11.40
C PRO A 191 -11.16 -34.06 10.70
N ILE A 192 -11.21 -33.84 9.38
CA ILE A 192 -12.29 -34.34 8.54
C ILE A 192 -12.15 -35.85 8.52
N GLN A 193 -13.10 -36.57 9.11
CA GLN A 193 -13.27 -38.00 8.89
C GLN A 193 -13.89 -38.18 7.50
N ILE A 194 -13.12 -38.80 6.60
CA ILE A 194 -13.64 -39.25 5.30
C ILE A 194 -14.12 -40.68 5.52
N GLU A 195 -15.44 -40.91 5.45
CA GLU A 195 -16.02 -42.24 5.28
C GLU A 195 -15.96 -42.68 3.82
#